data_053ff6d0db8e43be975ca9e824fe6846
#
_entry.id   053ff6d0db8e43be975ca9e824fe6846
#
_cell.length_a   1.000
_cell.length_b   1.000
_cell.length_c   1.000
_cell.angle_alpha   90.00
_cell.angle_beta   90.00
_cell.angle_gamma   90.00
#
_symmetry.space_group_name_H-M   'P 1'
#
loop_
_entity.id
_entity.type
_entity.pdbx_description
1 polymer ?
#
loop_
_entity_poly.entity_id
_entity_poly.type
_entity_poly.pdbx_seq_one_letter_code
_entity_poly.pdbx_strand_id
1 'polypeptide(L)'
;MIKLILTDLDGTFLDSKGSFDKEFYQQVKGSMDDQAIYFAPCTGKQCERVEELFGPELSKDLWILGDSATRIKHNNEYVYESLLPNDLGIKLINKLEEIANDYTIIACTPTAAMIKETTSEEDKQMVRGSYREVQLVEELNKITEDFVKITVYDRKKRCFEYVKELMEFKEQAYIVASEAAWIDISNAGVHKGTTVKELQKLLGVTKEETMAFGDGLNDIELLNAATYSFAMENAFEETKAAANFITRSNDEQGVLQKNKKITKKKKKN
;
A
#
# COMPACT_ATOMS: atom_id res chain seq x y z
N MET A 1 -14.11 2.14 21.23
CA MET A 1 -12.71 2.49 21.61
C MET A 1 -11.80 2.05 20.49
N ILE A 2 -10.82 2.86 20.04
CA ILE A 2 -9.91 2.48 18.95
C ILE A 2 -9.01 1.33 19.40
N LYS A 3 -8.92 0.29 18.55
CA LYS A 3 -8.07 -0.88 18.73
C LYS A 3 -7.11 -1.10 17.55
N LEU A 4 -7.43 -0.58 16.35
CA LEU A 4 -6.63 -0.70 15.16
C LEU A 4 -6.44 0.66 14.51
N ILE A 5 -5.20 0.99 14.18
CA ILE A 5 -4.82 2.17 13.41
C ILE A 5 -4.12 1.71 12.13
N LEU A 6 -4.71 2.06 10.99
CA LEU A 6 -4.19 1.79 9.66
C LEU A 6 -3.68 3.08 9.03
N THR A 7 -2.61 3.01 8.28
CA THR A 7 -2.08 4.15 7.54
C THR A 7 -1.48 3.73 6.21
N ASP A 8 -1.79 4.47 5.15
CA ASP A 8 -0.90 4.45 3.99
C ASP A 8 0.47 5.04 4.36
N LEU A 9 1.48 4.82 3.53
CA LEU A 9 2.85 5.29 3.77
C LEU A 9 3.20 6.52 2.93
N ASP A 10 3.28 6.38 1.61
CA ASP A 10 3.73 7.46 0.73
C ASP A 10 2.67 8.57 0.64
N GLY A 11 3.03 9.81 0.95
CA GLY A 11 2.08 10.93 1.01
C GLY A 11 1.17 10.95 2.24
N THR A 12 1.23 9.95 3.12
CA THR A 12 0.41 9.83 4.32
C THR A 12 1.26 9.79 5.60
N PHE A 13 1.91 8.67 5.87
CA PHE A 13 2.75 8.51 7.07
C PHE A 13 4.16 9.06 6.88
N LEU A 14 4.71 8.87 5.68
CA LEU A 14 6.03 9.37 5.29
C LEU A 14 5.93 10.82 4.81
N ASP A 15 6.91 11.61 5.16
CA ASP A 15 7.10 12.96 4.64
C ASP A 15 7.47 12.96 3.14
N SER A 16 7.56 14.13 2.52
CA SER A 16 7.93 14.30 1.11
C SER A 16 9.32 13.79 0.75
N LYS A 17 10.15 13.46 1.75
CA LYS A 17 11.49 12.85 1.60
C LYS A 17 11.46 11.33 1.73
N GLY A 18 10.29 10.72 1.93
CA GLY A 18 10.12 9.29 2.13
C GLY A 18 10.60 8.80 3.50
N SER A 19 10.57 9.66 4.52
CA SER A 19 11.05 9.40 5.88
C SER A 19 9.98 9.72 6.92
N PHE A 20 10.26 9.42 8.19
CA PHE A 20 9.42 9.82 9.33
C PHE A 20 10.27 10.02 10.57
N ASP A 21 9.75 10.76 11.55
CA ASP A 21 10.41 10.96 12.84
C ASP A 21 10.29 9.68 13.69
N LYS A 22 11.39 8.90 13.73
CA LYS A 22 11.47 7.62 14.44
C LYS A 22 11.32 7.78 15.95
N GLU A 23 11.84 8.85 16.53
CA GLU A 23 11.73 9.10 17.98
C GLU A 23 10.27 9.43 18.34
N PHE A 24 9.63 10.27 17.54
CA PHE A 24 8.22 10.59 17.74
C PHE A 24 7.33 9.36 17.53
N TYR A 25 7.62 8.55 16.51
CA TYR A 25 6.91 7.29 16.31
C TYR A 25 7.05 6.35 17.52
N GLN A 26 8.27 6.15 18.05
CA GLN A 26 8.50 5.32 19.24
C GLN A 26 7.67 5.77 20.44
N GLN A 27 7.60 7.08 20.72
CA GLN A 27 6.80 7.63 21.80
C GLN A 27 5.31 7.36 21.61
N VAL A 28 4.81 7.54 20.37
CA VAL A 28 3.40 7.31 20.04
C VAL A 28 3.09 5.82 20.07
N LYS A 29 3.98 4.98 19.49
CA LYS A 29 3.85 3.51 19.49
C LYS A 29 3.79 2.95 20.92
N GLY A 30 4.69 3.36 21.79
CA GLY A 30 4.64 2.96 23.21
C GLY A 30 3.31 3.30 23.88
N SER A 31 2.74 4.48 23.56
CA SER A 31 1.42 4.86 24.07
C SER A 31 0.27 4.07 23.44
N MET A 32 0.42 3.55 22.22
CA MET A 32 -0.52 2.64 21.58
C MET A 32 -0.44 1.24 22.22
N ASP A 33 0.78 0.75 22.47
CA ASP A 33 1.02 -0.56 23.08
C ASP A 33 0.45 -0.64 24.51
N ASP A 34 0.65 0.40 25.33
CA ASP A 34 0.05 0.55 26.66
C ASP A 34 -1.49 0.42 26.65
N GLN A 35 -2.11 0.64 25.49
CA GLN A 35 -3.58 0.63 25.31
C GLN A 35 -4.05 -0.53 24.44
N ALA A 36 -3.19 -1.47 24.11
CA ALA A 36 -3.45 -2.60 23.21
C ALA A 36 -4.03 -2.14 21.85
N ILE A 37 -3.45 -1.08 21.25
CA ILE A 37 -3.84 -0.59 19.94
C ILE A 37 -2.83 -1.11 18.92
N TYR A 38 -3.32 -1.87 17.95
CA TYR A 38 -2.53 -2.34 16.81
C TYR A 38 -2.25 -1.20 15.83
N PHE A 39 -1.04 -1.20 15.27
CA PHE A 39 -0.65 -0.27 14.21
C PHE A 39 -0.27 -1.06 12.95
N ALA A 40 -0.87 -0.69 11.81
CA ALA A 40 -0.76 -1.45 10.57
C ALA A 40 -0.54 -0.51 9.36
N PRO A 41 0.68 -0.45 8.81
CA PRO A 41 0.91 0.13 7.48
C PRO A 41 0.16 -0.64 6.38
N CYS A 42 -0.46 0.09 5.44
CA CYS A 42 -1.22 -0.45 4.32
C CYS A 42 -0.77 0.25 3.02
N THR A 43 0.16 -0.35 2.28
CA THR A 43 0.96 0.34 1.26
C THR A 43 1.15 -0.47 -0.02
N GLY A 44 1.52 0.24 -1.10
CA GLY A 44 2.02 -0.37 -2.33
C GLY A 44 3.41 -1.01 -2.21
N LYS A 45 4.18 -0.63 -1.18
CA LYS A 45 5.52 -1.18 -0.95
C LYS A 45 5.47 -2.66 -0.57
N GLN A 46 6.53 -3.38 -0.91
CA GLN A 46 6.76 -4.75 -0.46
C GLN A 46 6.85 -4.80 1.08
N CYS A 47 6.33 -5.86 1.69
CA CYS A 47 6.37 -6.01 3.16
C CYS A 47 7.80 -5.91 3.71
N GLU A 48 8.78 -6.55 3.06
CA GLU A 48 10.19 -6.50 3.44
C GLU A 48 10.76 -5.08 3.34
N ARG A 49 10.29 -4.28 2.38
CA ARG A 49 10.71 -2.88 2.25
C ARG A 49 10.15 -2.03 3.37
N VAL A 50 8.95 -2.32 3.85
CA VAL A 50 8.38 -1.66 5.03
C VAL A 50 9.19 -2.01 6.27
N GLU A 51 9.56 -3.29 6.46
CA GLU A 51 10.41 -3.72 7.58
C GLU A 51 11.76 -2.98 7.58
N GLU A 52 12.41 -2.84 6.42
CA GLU A 52 13.66 -2.07 6.30
C GLU A 52 13.48 -0.59 6.65
N LEU A 53 12.40 0.03 6.20
CA LEU A 53 12.10 1.44 6.44
C LEU A 53 11.95 1.74 7.94
N PHE A 54 11.21 0.90 8.65
CA PHE A 54 11.04 1.03 10.10
C PHE A 54 12.31 0.60 10.85
N GLY A 55 13.03 -0.39 10.32
CA GLY A 55 14.16 -1.04 10.99
C GLY A 55 13.71 -2.14 11.96
N PRO A 56 14.65 -3.01 12.40
CA PRO A 56 14.31 -4.26 13.11
C PRO A 56 13.56 -4.05 14.43
N GLU A 57 13.84 -2.96 15.14
CA GLU A 57 13.19 -2.68 16.42
C GLU A 57 11.77 -2.11 16.27
N LEU A 58 11.56 -1.23 15.26
CA LEU A 58 10.27 -0.55 15.07
C LEU A 58 9.30 -1.33 14.18
N SER A 59 9.81 -2.28 13.39
CA SER A 59 8.97 -3.16 12.58
C SER A 59 8.46 -4.38 13.33
N LYS A 60 9.07 -4.67 14.50
CA LYS A 60 8.62 -5.75 15.36
C LYS A 60 7.14 -5.57 15.73
N ASP A 61 6.39 -6.63 15.66
CA ASP A 61 4.95 -6.68 15.96
C ASP A 61 4.06 -5.81 15.04
N LEU A 62 4.59 -5.25 13.94
CA LEU A 62 3.76 -4.60 12.92
C LEU A 62 2.90 -5.62 12.16
N TRP A 63 1.68 -5.21 11.87
CA TRP A 63 0.81 -5.88 10.89
C TRP A 63 0.94 -5.13 9.57
N ILE A 64 1.70 -5.68 8.63
CA ILE A 64 2.03 -4.98 7.37
C ILE A 64 1.12 -5.49 6.26
N LEU A 65 0.25 -4.63 5.74
CA LEU A 65 -0.52 -4.86 4.53
C LEU A 65 0.28 -4.29 3.36
N GLY A 66 1.14 -5.11 2.78
CA GLY A 66 2.05 -4.70 1.71
C GLY A 66 1.58 -5.10 0.32
N ASP A 67 2.40 -4.77 -0.68
CA ASP A 67 2.18 -5.15 -2.07
C ASP A 67 0.79 -4.73 -2.60
N SER A 68 0.40 -3.47 -2.38
CA SER A 68 -0.95 -2.94 -2.66
C SER A 68 -2.05 -3.68 -1.90
N ALA A 69 -1.72 -4.11 -0.67
CA ALA A 69 -2.59 -4.87 0.24
C ALA A 69 -2.99 -6.27 -0.29
N THR A 70 -2.17 -6.90 -1.13
CA THR A 70 -2.39 -8.29 -1.56
C THR A 70 -1.90 -9.30 -0.54
N ARG A 71 -1.08 -8.85 0.42
CA ARG A 71 -0.45 -9.70 1.44
C ARG A 71 -0.53 -9.04 2.82
N ILE A 72 -0.67 -9.86 3.87
CA ILE A 72 -0.51 -9.42 5.26
C ILE A 72 0.67 -10.18 5.86
N LYS A 73 1.67 -9.45 6.36
CA LYS A 73 2.83 -10.00 7.06
C LYS A 73 2.82 -9.58 8.52
N HIS A 74 3.10 -10.53 9.41
CA HIS A 74 3.26 -10.29 10.85
C HIS A 74 4.30 -11.26 11.41
N ASN A 75 5.24 -10.77 12.20
CA ASN A 75 6.31 -11.57 12.82
C ASN A 75 7.07 -12.48 11.82
N ASN A 76 7.45 -11.92 10.67
CA ASN A 76 8.14 -12.61 9.57
C ASN A 76 7.30 -13.68 8.84
N GLU A 77 6.02 -13.82 9.13
CA GLU A 77 5.14 -14.79 8.47
C GLU A 77 4.09 -14.07 7.61
N TYR A 78 3.81 -14.61 6.42
CA TYR A 78 2.66 -14.18 5.62
C TYR A 78 1.41 -14.90 6.13
N VAL A 79 0.55 -14.17 6.82
CA VAL A 79 -0.70 -14.69 7.41
C VAL A 79 -1.89 -14.61 6.46
N TYR A 80 -1.73 -13.87 5.38
CA TYR A 80 -2.70 -13.75 4.29
C TYR A 80 -1.99 -13.42 2.98
N GLU A 81 -2.41 -14.07 1.89
CA GLU A 81 -1.98 -13.78 0.53
C GLU A 81 -3.16 -14.00 -0.43
N SER A 82 -3.32 -13.14 -1.43
CA SER A 82 -4.27 -13.33 -2.52
C SER A 82 -3.56 -13.06 -3.84
N LEU A 83 -3.15 -14.14 -4.50
CA LEU A 83 -2.36 -14.08 -5.72
C LEU A 83 -3.25 -13.97 -6.96
N LEU A 84 -2.83 -13.17 -7.94
CA LEU A 84 -3.39 -13.10 -9.27
C LEU A 84 -2.90 -14.33 -10.07
N PRO A 85 -3.80 -15.16 -10.62
CA PRO A 85 -3.41 -16.35 -11.37
C PRO A 85 -2.46 -16.04 -12.53
N ASN A 86 -1.46 -16.89 -12.74
CA ASN A 86 -0.42 -16.69 -13.73
C ASN A 86 -0.97 -16.45 -15.14
N ASP A 87 -1.92 -17.26 -15.60
CA ASP A 87 -2.51 -17.15 -16.95
C ASP A 87 -3.19 -15.80 -17.19
N LEU A 88 -3.85 -15.25 -16.17
CA LEU A 88 -4.45 -13.92 -16.22
C LEU A 88 -3.37 -12.83 -16.17
N GLY A 89 -2.37 -13.00 -15.31
CA GLY A 89 -1.25 -12.07 -15.22
C GLY A 89 -0.48 -11.94 -16.52
N ILE A 90 -0.23 -13.06 -17.23
CA ILE A 90 0.41 -13.04 -18.53
C ILE A 90 -0.44 -12.32 -19.59
N LYS A 91 -1.78 -12.52 -19.59
CA LYS A 91 -2.67 -11.77 -20.49
C LYS A 91 -2.61 -10.27 -20.23
N LEU A 92 -2.60 -9.86 -18.95
CA LEU A 92 -2.47 -8.47 -18.56
C LEU A 92 -1.12 -7.87 -18.96
N ILE A 93 -0.02 -8.60 -18.78
CA ILE A 93 1.32 -8.18 -19.21
C ILE A 93 1.34 -7.98 -20.73
N ASN A 94 0.84 -8.93 -21.51
CA ASN A 94 0.79 -8.81 -22.97
C ASN A 94 -0.05 -7.58 -23.38
N LYS A 95 -1.21 -7.37 -22.75
CA LYS A 95 -2.03 -6.17 -23.01
C LYS A 95 -1.31 -4.88 -22.68
N LEU A 96 -0.61 -4.82 -21.55
CA LEU A 96 0.21 -3.67 -21.19
C LEU A 96 1.30 -3.41 -22.24
N GLU A 97 1.99 -4.43 -22.72
CA GLU A 97 3.01 -4.30 -23.77
C GLU A 97 2.43 -3.81 -25.12
N GLU A 98 1.14 -4.08 -25.40
CA GLU A 98 0.43 -3.55 -26.57
C GLU A 98 0.07 -2.06 -26.43
N ILE A 99 -0.29 -1.61 -25.21
CA ILE A 99 -0.70 -0.22 -24.95
C ILE A 99 0.48 0.74 -25.17
N ALA A 100 1.65 0.44 -24.63
CA ALA A 100 2.85 1.24 -24.82
C ALA A 100 4.12 0.44 -24.49
N ASN A 101 5.25 0.90 -25.02
CA ASN A 101 6.56 0.28 -24.82
C ASN A 101 7.56 1.20 -24.10
N ASP A 102 7.09 2.35 -23.60
CA ASP A 102 7.91 3.41 -23.00
C ASP A 102 7.59 3.70 -21.53
N TYR A 103 7.02 2.73 -20.85
CA TYR A 103 6.86 2.69 -19.40
C TYR A 103 7.42 1.38 -18.83
N THR A 104 7.53 1.30 -17.52
CA THR A 104 8.06 0.12 -16.85
C THR A 104 6.94 -0.72 -16.27
N ILE A 105 6.84 -1.98 -16.72
CA ILE A 105 5.98 -3.00 -16.10
C ILE A 105 6.79 -3.71 -15.02
N ILE A 106 6.24 -3.81 -13.83
CA ILE A 106 6.83 -4.48 -12.67
C ILE A 106 5.91 -5.66 -12.31
N ALA A 107 6.34 -6.87 -12.64
CA ALA A 107 5.63 -8.10 -12.35
C ALA A 107 6.11 -8.67 -11.01
N CYS A 108 5.31 -8.53 -9.96
CA CYS A 108 5.68 -8.97 -8.62
C CYS A 108 5.19 -10.40 -8.38
N THR A 109 6.11 -11.32 -8.12
CA THR A 109 5.83 -12.68 -7.66
C THR A 109 6.11 -12.78 -6.14
N PRO A 110 5.77 -13.91 -5.48
CA PRO A 110 6.13 -14.11 -4.08
C PRO A 110 7.64 -14.01 -3.79
N THR A 111 8.48 -14.22 -4.80
CA THR A 111 9.94 -14.25 -4.65
C THR A 111 10.63 -12.95 -5.01
N ALA A 112 10.14 -12.20 -6.00
CA ALA A 112 10.79 -10.96 -6.47
C ALA A 112 9.84 -10.06 -7.27
N ALA A 113 10.22 -8.79 -7.38
CA ALA A 113 9.70 -7.88 -8.40
C ALA A 113 10.52 -8.06 -9.68
N MET A 114 9.91 -8.50 -10.76
CA MET A 114 10.56 -8.76 -12.04
C MET A 114 10.32 -7.62 -13.01
N ILE A 115 11.39 -7.13 -13.64
CA ILE A 115 11.37 -6.10 -14.67
C ILE A 115 12.25 -6.55 -15.84
N LYS A 116 11.99 -6.00 -17.02
CA LYS A 116 12.82 -6.30 -18.19
C LYS A 116 14.26 -5.83 -18.01
N GLU A 117 15.23 -6.61 -18.51
CA GLU A 117 16.66 -6.22 -18.55
C GLU A 117 16.86 -4.89 -19.28
N THR A 118 16.03 -4.61 -20.29
CA THR A 118 16.05 -3.38 -21.11
C THR A 118 15.51 -2.14 -20.38
N THR A 119 14.96 -2.28 -19.18
CA THR A 119 14.50 -1.15 -18.34
C THR A 119 15.65 -0.19 -18.08
N SER A 120 15.39 1.13 -18.16
CA SER A 120 16.41 2.16 -17.91
C SER A 120 16.99 2.06 -16.49
N GLU A 121 18.26 2.45 -16.32
CA GLU A 121 18.90 2.42 -15.00
C GLU A 121 18.16 3.31 -13.97
N GLU A 122 17.59 4.40 -14.42
CA GLU A 122 16.82 5.30 -13.59
C GLU A 122 15.52 4.64 -13.09
N ASP A 123 14.80 3.90 -13.96
CA ASP A 123 13.62 3.14 -13.54
C ASP A 123 14.00 1.95 -12.65
N LYS A 124 15.11 1.26 -12.95
CA LYS A 124 15.62 0.21 -12.07
C LYS A 124 15.91 0.73 -10.65
N GLN A 125 16.47 1.94 -10.53
CA GLN A 125 16.70 2.57 -9.23
C GLN A 125 15.37 2.90 -8.52
N MET A 126 14.39 3.43 -9.24
CA MET A 126 13.07 3.71 -8.70
C MET A 126 12.39 2.43 -8.19
N VAL A 127 12.42 1.34 -8.98
CA VAL A 127 11.86 0.03 -8.58
C VAL A 127 12.53 -0.47 -7.30
N ARG A 128 13.86 -0.41 -7.20
CA ARG A 128 14.59 -0.78 -5.98
C ARG A 128 14.24 0.08 -4.76
N GLY A 129 13.70 1.27 -4.96
CA GLY A 129 13.16 2.10 -3.87
C GLY A 129 11.91 1.51 -3.20
N SER A 130 11.09 0.76 -3.95
CA SER A 130 9.84 0.15 -3.46
C SER A 130 9.95 -1.35 -3.19
N TYR A 131 10.91 -2.04 -3.84
CA TYR A 131 11.08 -3.49 -3.77
C TYR A 131 12.50 -3.84 -3.32
N ARG A 132 12.60 -4.77 -2.39
CA ARG A 132 13.88 -5.28 -1.89
C ARG A 132 14.52 -6.23 -2.89
N GLU A 133 13.77 -7.26 -3.29
CA GLU A 133 14.24 -8.27 -4.25
C GLU A 133 13.76 -7.90 -5.65
N VAL A 134 14.69 -7.51 -6.54
CA VAL A 134 14.41 -7.15 -7.92
C VAL A 134 15.22 -8.07 -8.84
N GLN A 135 14.52 -8.74 -9.75
CA GLN A 135 15.13 -9.61 -10.78
C GLN A 135 14.95 -8.99 -12.18
N LEU A 136 16.01 -9.07 -12.96
CA LEU A 136 15.99 -8.66 -14.35
C LEU A 136 15.71 -9.89 -15.22
N VAL A 137 14.73 -9.80 -16.11
CA VAL A 137 14.32 -10.87 -17.02
C VAL A 137 14.29 -10.37 -18.47
N GLU A 138 14.52 -11.26 -19.42
CA GLU A 138 14.42 -10.94 -20.84
C GLU A 138 12.97 -10.65 -21.23
N GLU A 139 12.03 -11.51 -20.82
CA GLU A 139 10.61 -11.44 -21.15
C GLU A 139 9.74 -11.69 -19.91
N LEU A 140 8.83 -10.77 -19.60
CA LEU A 140 7.91 -10.91 -18.47
C LEU A 140 6.85 -12.00 -18.67
N ASN A 141 6.50 -12.30 -19.92
CA ASN A 141 5.51 -13.34 -20.25
C ASN A 141 6.04 -14.77 -20.10
N LYS A 142 7.31 -14.96 -19.73
CA LYS A 142 7.92 -16.26 -19.39
C LYS A 142 7.86 -16.58 -17.90
N ILE A 143 7.35 -15.68 -17.08
CA ILE A 143 7.16 -15.91 -15.65
C ILE A 143 6.14 -17.04 -15.48
N THR A 144 6.45 -18.02 -14.61
CA THR A 144 5.62 -19.21 -14.38
C THR A 144 4.91 -19.20 -13.03
N GLU A 145 5.31 -18.29 -12.12
CA GLU A 145 4.68 -18.13 -10.81
C GLU A 145 3.40 -17.29 -10.93
N ASP A 146 2.47 -17.48 -9.99
CA ASP A 146 1.36 -16.54 -9.78
C ASP A 146 1.90 -15.18 -9.32
N PHE A 147 1.14 -14.12 -9.58
CA PHE A 147 1.59 -12.78 -9.27
C PHE A 147 1.01 -12.29 -7.95
N VAL A 148 1.84 -11.69 -7.13
CA VAL A 148 1.40 -10.89 -5.99
C VAL A 148 0.62 -9.68 -6.49
N LYS A 149 1.19 -8.99 -7.48
CA LYS A 149 0.56 -7.92 -8.25
C LYS A 149 1.35 -7.65 -9.53
N ILE A 150 0.74 -6.92 -10.45
CA ILE A 150 1.43 -6.29 -11.57
C ILE A 150 1.24 -4.78 -11.41
N THR A 151 2.31 -4.01 -11.58
CA THR A 151 2.21 -2.57 -11.52
C THR A 151 2.93 -1.92 -12.70
N VAL A 152 2.46 -0.74 -13.10
CA VAL A 152 3.07 0.06 -14.15
C VAL A 152 3.59 1.35 -13.54
N TYR A 153 4.82 1.71 -13.92
CA TYR A 153 5.36 3.04 -13.65
C TYR A 153 5.57 3.79 -14.95
N ASP A 154 4.94 4.94 -15.09
CA ASP A 154 5.05 5.81 -16.26
C ASP A 154 5.52 7.22 -15.87
N ARG A 155 6.78 7.55 -16.21
CA ARG A 155 7.34 8.88 -15.98
C ARG A 155 6.57 10.00 -16.67
N LYS A 156 5.89 9.68 -17.79
CA LYS A 156 5.08 10.63 -18.54
C LYS A 156 3.72 10.88 -17.91
N LYS A 157 3.40 10.19 -16.81
CA LYS A 157 2.19 10.39 -16.01
C LYS A 157 0.88 10.19 -16.79
N ARG A 158 0.82 9.15 -17.65
CA ARG A 158 -0.35 8.83 -18.51
C ARG A 158 -1.24 7.73 -17.93
N CYS A 159 -0.99 7.26 -16.71
CA CYS A 159 -1.67 6.10 -16.15
C CYS A 159 -3.20 6.27 -16.05
N PHE A 160 -3.72 7.49 -15.84
CA PHE A 160 -5.17 7.75 -15.86
C PHE A 160 -5.81 7.53 -17.24
N GLU A 161 -5.04 7.58 -18.31
CA GLU A 161 -5.51 7.27 -19.67
C GLU A 161 -5.38 5.77 -19.93
N TYR A 162 -4.22 5.20 -19.63
CA TYR A 162 -3.92 3.79 -19.92
C TYR A 162 -4.75 2.80 -19.11
N VAL A 163 -5.12 3.14 -17.89
CA VAL A 163 -6.01 2.28 -17.08
C VAL A 163 -7.33 1.99 -17.77
N LYS A 164 -7.82 2.87 -18.63
CA LYS A 164 -9.06 2.69 -19.39
C LYS A 164 -8.96 1.55 -20.40
N GLU A 165 -7.79 1.33 -20.98
CA GLU A 165 -7.52 0.24 -21.94
C GLU A 165 -7.50 -1.15 -21.27
N LEU A 166 -7.42 -1.18 -19.91
CA LEU A 166 -7.42 -2.41 -19.13
C LEU A 166 -8.81 -2.79 -18.61
N MET A 167 -9.83 -1.97 -18.86
CA MET A 167 -11.18 -2.17 -18.29
C MET A 167 -11.88 -3.44 -18.79
N GLU A 168 -11.42 -4.05 -19.87
CA GLU A 168 -11.89 -5.37 -20.30
C GLU A 168 -11.62 -6.48 -19.27
N PHE A 169 -10.61 -6.29 -18.38
CA PHE A 169 -10.24 -7.23 -17.31
C PHE A 169 -10.87 -6.91 -15.96
N LYS A 170 -11.70 -5.86 -15.83
CA LYS A 170 -12.23 -5.37 -14.55
C LYS A 170 -13.02 -6.39 -13.71
N GLU A 171 -13.61 -7.40 -14.35
CA GLU A 171 -14.35 -8.47 -13.67
C GLU A 171 -13.39 -9.60 -13.20
N GLN A 172 -12.17 -9.64 -13.72
CA GLN A 172 -11.19 -10.70 -13.45
C GLN A 172 -10.04 -10.23 -12.54
N ALA A 173 -9.79 -8.92 -12.50
CA ALA A 173 -8.73 -8.30 -11.71
C ALA A 173 -9.19 -6.97 -11.12
N TYR A 174 -8.65 -6.59 -9.96
CA TYR A 174 -8.78 -5.23 -9.45
C TYR A 174 -7.70 -4.36 -10.09
N ILE A 175 -8.12 -3.29 -10.77
CA ILE A 175 -7.24 -2.43 -11.56
C ILE A 175 -7.51 -0.98 -11.17
N VAL A 176 -6.49 -0.27 -10.73
CA VAL A 176 -6.60 1.13 -10.32
C VAL A 176 -5.37 1.95 -10.75
N ALA A 177 -5.60 3.13 -11.31
CA ALA A 177 -4.55 4.15 -11.39
C ALA A 177 -4.51 4.87 -10.04
N SER A 178 -3.57 4.52 -9.19
CA SER A 178 -3.42 5.10 -7.85
C SER A 178 -2.95 6.55 -7.90
N GLU A 179 -2.14 6.85 -8.92
CA GLU A 179 -1.63 8.18 -9.25
C GLU A 179 -1.43 8.31 -10.77
N ALA A 180 -1.13 9.51 -11.24
CA ALA A 180 -0.87 9.76 -12.66
C ALA A 180 0.31 8.91 -13.21
N ALA A 181 1.27 8.55 -12.37
CA ALA A 181 2.45 7.78 -12.73
C ALA A 181 2.32 6.27 -12.45
N TRP A 182 1.25 5.81 -11.79
CA TRP A 182 1.15 4.43 -11.32
C TRP A 182 -0.20 3.78 -11.64
N ILE A 183 -0.15 2.51 -12.10
CA ILE A 183 -1.29 1.59 -12.16
C ILE A 183 -0.94 0.39 -11.29
N ASP A 184 -1.87 -0.02 -10.43
CA ASP A 184 -1.80 -1.25 -9.65
C ASP A 184 -2.85 -2.24 -10.13
N ILE A 185 -2.44 -3.49 -10.33
CA ILE A 185 -3.29 -4.61 -10.75
C ILE A 185 -3.09 -5.74 -9.76
N SER A 186 -4.17 -6.18 -9.14
CA SER A 186 -4.19 -7.30 -8.18
C SER A 186 -5.31 -8.27 -8.49
N ASN A 187 -5.37 -9.36 -7.73
CA ASN A 187 -6.41 -10.36 -7.89
C ASN A 187 -7.82 -9.74 -7.72
N ALA A 188 -8.82 -10.36 -8.35
CA ALA A 188 -10.20 -9.88 -8.30
C ALA A 188 -10.70 -9.68 -6.86
N GLY A 189 -11.30 -8.52 -6.61
CA GLY A 189 -11.83 -8.17 -5.29
C GLY A 189 -10.76 -7.87 -4.22
N VAL A 190 -9.48 -7.86 -4.57
CA VAL A 190 -8.38 -7.54 -3.64
C VAL A 190 -7.98 -6.08 -3.77
N HIS A 191 -8.27 -5.31 -2.76
CA HIS A 191 -7.88 -3.92 -2.60
C HIS A 191 -7.68 -3.60 -1.11
N LYS A 192 -7.14 -2.44 -0.78
CA LYS A 192 -6.84 -2.07 0.62
C LYS A 192 -8.01 -2.32 1.58
N GLY A 193 -9.24 -2.00 1.17
CA GLY A 193 -10.42 -2.18 2.03
C GLY A 193 -10.80 -3.63 2.30
N THR A 194 -10.66 -4.55 1.33
CA THR A 194 -10.95 -5.99 1.56
C THR A 194 -9.91 -6.64 2.45
N THR A 195 -8.64 -6.30 2.27
CA THR A 195 -7.54 -6.84 3.09
C THR A 195 -7.58 -6.28 4.51
N VAL A 196 -8.02 -5.03 4.68
CA VAL A 196 -8.30 -4.47 6.01
C VAL A 196 -9.40 -5.27 6.71
N LYS A 197 -10.45 -5.70 6.02
CA LYS A 197 -11.50 -6.55 6.60
C LYS A 197 -10.96 -7.91 7.04
N GLU A 198 -10.02 -8.50 6.27
CA GLU A 198 -9.33 -9.73 6.71
C GLU A 198 -8.50 -9.49 7.96
N LEU A 199 -7.75 -8.39 8.05
CA LEU A 199 -7.02 -8.02 9.25
C LEU A 199 -7.96 -7.79 10.45
N GLN A 200 -9.06 -7.05 10.26
CA GLN A 200 -10.06 -6.83 11.30
C GLN A 200 -10.61 -8.15 11.83
N LYS A 201 -10.88 -9.12 10.96
CA LYS A 201 -11.34 -10.46 11.32
C LYS A 201 -10.28 -11.24 12.10
N LEU A 202 -9.01 -11.23 11.64
CA LEU A 202 -7.89 -11.88 12.32
C LEU A 202 -7.68 -11.33 13.74
N LEU A 203 -7.85 -10.02 13.93
CA LEU A 203 -7.65 -9.34 15.22
C LEU A 203 -8.91 -9.29 16.10
N GLY A 204 -10.07 -9.68 15.60
CA GLY A 204 -11.35 -9.52 16.32
C GLY A 204 -11.72 -8.05 16.54
N VAL A 205 -11.39 -7.15 15.59
CA VAL A 205 -11.61 -5.71 15.66
C VAL A 205 -12.70 -5.31 14.68
N THR A 206 -13.60 -4.40 15.08
CA THR A 206 -14.68 -3.92 14.20
C THR A 206 -14.29 -2.64 13.45
N LYS A 207 -15.10 -2.27 12.46
CA LYS A 207 -14.99 -0.98 11.75
C LYS A 207 -15.05 0.22 12.70
N GLU A 208 -15.91 0.16 13.74
CA GLU A 208 -16.10 1.20 14.75
C GLU A 208 -14.90 1.33 15.68
N GLU A 209 -14.06 0.31 15.76
CA GLU A 209 -12.83 0.29 16.54
C GLU A 209 -11.58 0.59 15.71
N THR A 210 -11.78 0.89 14.41
CA THR A 210 -10.72 1.12 13.44
C THR A 210 -10.60 2.60 13.07
N MET A 211 -9.35 3.05 12.99
CA MET A 211 -8.95 4.35 12.46
C MET A 211 -8.06 4.13 11.23
N ALA A 212 -8.26 4.95 10.19
CA ALA A 212 -7.48 4.85 8.95
C ALA A 212 -7.05 6.23 8.44
N PHE A 213 -5.89 6.26 7.77
CA PHE A 213 -5.31 7.45 7.14
C PHE A 213 -4.88 7.13 5.71
N GLY A 214 -5.12 8.08 4.79
CA GLY A 214 -4.76 7.93 3.38
C GLY A 214 -4.79 9.26 2.63
N ASP A 215 -4.17 9.29 1.45
CA ASP A 215 -4.12 10.47 0.56
C ASP A 215 -4.40 10.13 -0.91
N GLY A 216 -4.07 8.91 -1.36
CA GLY A 216 -4.24 8.45 -2.73
C GLY A 216 -5.66 7.98 -3.07
N LEU A 217 -5.94 7.84 -4.37
CA LEU A 217 -7.23 7.31 -4.84
C LEU A 217 -7.42 5.83 -4.44
N ASN A 218 -6.33 5.07 -4.32
CA ASN A 218 -6.33 3.69 -3.84
C ASN A 218 -6.55 3.54 -2.34
N ASP A 219 -6.66 4.67 -1.60
CA ASP A 219 -6.98 4.68 -0.17
C ASP A 219 -8.47 4.85 0.12
N ILE A 220 -9.28 5.11 -0.88
CA ILE A 220 -10.73 5.30 -0.70
C ILE A 220 -11.35 4.08 -0.02
N GLU A 221 -11.01 2.88 -0.46
CA GLU A 221 -11.50 1.64 0.14
C GLU A 221 -10.93 1.38 1.54
N LEU A 222 -9.66 1.79 1.79
CA LEU A 222 -9.05 1.77 3.12
C LEU A 222 -9.85 2.67 4.09
N LEU A 223 -10.11 3.91 3.68
CA LEU A 223 -10.86 4.88 4.48
C LEU A 223 -12.29 4.41 4.74
N ASN A 224 -12.95 3.82 3.74
CA ASN A 224 -14.30 3.25 3.87
C ASN A 224 -14.37 2.06 4.83
N ALA A 225 -13.25 1.36 5.10
CA ALA A 225 -13.20 0.25 6.03
C ALA A 225 -13.07 0.67 7.50
N ALA A 226 -12.99 1.96 7.81
CA ALA A 226 -12.83 2.52 9.14
C ALA A 226 -13.91 3.57 9.46
N THR A 227 -14.41 3.57 10.70
CA THR A 227 -15.33 4.64 11.15
C THR A 227 -14.58 5.95 11.40
N TYR A 228 -13.35 5.89 11.86
CA TYR A 228 -12.50 7.06 12.06
C TYR A 228 -11.53 7.23 10.90
N SER A 229 -12.05 7.59 9.71
CA SER A 229 -11.25 7.77 8.50
C SER A 229 -10.79 9.21 8.35
N PHE A 230 -9.50 9.38 8.06
CA PHE A 230 -8.83 10.67 7.91
C PHE A 230 -8.13 10.76 6.56
N ALA A 231 -8.56 11.67 5.71
CA ALA A 231 -7.77 12.09 4.57
C ALA A 231 -6.69 13.08 5.02
N MET A 232 -5.51 12.99 4.41
CA MET A 232 -4.45 13.97 4.63
C MET A 232 -4.81 15.31 3.96
N GLU A 233 -4.28 16.43 4.45
CA GLU A 233 -4.50 17.74 3.84
C GLU A 233 -4.00 17.80 2.38
N ASN A 234 -2.92 17.07 2.09
CA ASN A 234 -2.34 16.92 0.74
C ASN A 234 -3.05 15.88 -0.14
N ALA A 235 -4.12 15.23 0.33
CA ALA A 235 -4.84 14.19 -0.41
C ALA A 235 -5.59 14.73 -1.64
N PHE A 236 -5.91 13.82 -2.58
CA PHE A 236 -6.84 14.12 -3.66
C PHE A 236 -8.21 14.52 -3.13
N GLU A 237 -8.93 15.37 -3.86
CA GLU A 237 -10.27 15.84 -3.44
C GLU A 237 -11.27 14.69 -3.33
N GLU A 238 -11.18 13.66 -4.19
CA GLU A 238 -11.98 12.45 -4.13
C GLU A 238 -11.70 11.66 -2.85
N THR A 239 -10.44 11.57 -2.44
CA THR A 239 -10.03 10.92 -1.20
C THR A 239 -10.53 11.69 0.02
N LYS A 240 -10.45 13.03 0.00
CA LYS A 240 -11.02 13.89 1.04
C LYS A 240 -12.54 13.73 1.15
N ALA A 241 -13.24 13.62 0.02
CA ALA A 241 -14.69 13.41 -0.01
C ALA A 241 -15.11 12.04 0.55
N ALA A 242 -14.25 11.01 0.44
CA ALA A 242 -14.50 9.68 0.97
C ALA A 242 -14.22 9.54 2.47
N ALA A 243 -13.43 10.43 3.06
CA ALA A 243 -13.06 10.39 4.46
C ALA A 243 -14.08 11.12 5.34
N ASN A 244 -14.23 10.66 6.60
CA ASN A 244 -15.08 11.34 7.58
C ASN A 244 -14.43 12.61 8.16
N PHE A 245 -13.09 12.70 8.09
CA PHE A 245 -12.32 13.79 8.66
C PHE A 245 -11.11 14.12 7.78
N ILE A 246 -10.59 15.35 7.92
CA ILE A 246 -9.31 15.77 7.35
C ILE A 246 -8.31 15.96 8.50
N THR A 247 -7.07 15.54 8.31
CA THR A 247 -5.96 15.79 9.23
C THR A 247 -4.89 16.64 8.53
N ARG A 248 -3.82 16.99 9.25
CA ARG A 248 -2.69 17.75 8.71
C ARG A 248 -1.98 16.97 7.60
N SER A 249 -1.14 17.67 6.85
CA SER A 249 -0.33 17.07 5.79
C SER A 249 0.67 16.01 6.35
N ASN A 250 1.19 15.21 5.45
CA ASN A 250 2.25 14.24 5.75
C ASN A 250 3.54 14.95 6.23
N ASP A 251 3.93 16.10 5.64
CA ASP A 251 5.09 16.89 6.04
C ASP A 251 4.95 17.48 7.46
N GLU A 252 3.74 17.66 7.94
CA GLU A 252 3.44 18.04 9.31
C GLU A 252 3.26 16.83 10.25
N GLN A 253 3.55 15.61 9.79
CA GLN A 253 3.37 14.36 10.55
C GLN A 253 1.93 14.17 11.06
N GLY A 254 0.95 14.45 10.20
CA GLY A 254 -0.47 14.47 10.55
C GLY A 254 -0.97 13.19 11.22
N VAL A 255 -0.48 12.02 10.78
CA VAL A 255 -0.81 10.71 11.38
C VAL A 255 -0.31 10.60 12.82
N LEU A 256 0.97 10.86 13.07
CA LEU A 256 1.55 10.78 14.41
C LEU A 256 0.96 11.80 15.37
N GLN A 257 0.74 13.02 14.90
CA GLN A 257 0.09 14.09 15.66
C GLN A 257 -1.32 13.69 16.12
N LYS A 258 -2.09 13.03 15.23
CA LYS A 258 -3.44 12.56 15.54
C LYS A 258 -3.42 11.41 16.54
N ASN A 259 -2.56 10.43 16.34
CA ASN A 259 -2.42 9.27 17.20
C ASN A 259 -2.00 9.68 18.63
N LYS A 260 -1.05 10.62 18.76
CA LYS A 260 -0.65 11.19 20.06
C LYS A 260 -1.83 11.84 20.81
N LYS A 261 -2.72 12.54 20.10
CA LYS A 261 -3.91 13.16 20.73
C LYS A 261 -4.89 12.13 21.28
N ILE A 262 -5.06 11.02 20.58
CA ILE A 262 -6.00 9.96 20.94
C ILE A 262 -5.48 9.16 22.14
N THR A 263 -4.19 8.79 22.11
CA THR A 263 -3.56 8.04 23.21
C THR A 263 -3.45 8.85 24.51
N LYS A 264 -3.30 10.19 24.41
CA LYS A 264 -3.27 11.07 25.59
C LYS A 264 -4.62 11.26 26.28
N LYS A 265 -5.73 11.26 25.54
CA LYS A 265 -7.08 11.46 26.12
C LYS A 265 -7.47 10.36 27.10
N LYS A 266 -6.91 9.16 26.98
CA LYS A 266 -7.19 8.03 27.89
C LYS A 266 -6.42 8.06 29.21
N LYS A 267 -5.30 8.78 29.32
CA LYS A 267 -4.53 8.92 30.58
C LYS A 267 -5.16 9.92 31.58
N LYS A 268 -6.24 10.64 31.19
CA LYS A 268 -6.90 11.65 32.04
C LYS A 268 -8.25 11.20 32.62
N ASN A 269 -8.71 10.00 32.33
CA ASN A 269 -9.90 9.37 32.93
C ASN A 269 -9.49 8.15 33.74
#